data_f0a80e808450979147bfbc7b531be766
#
_entry.id   f0a80e808450979147bfbc7b531be766
#
_cell.length_a   1.000
_cell.length_b   1.000
_cell.length_c   1.000
_cell.angle_alpha   90.00
_cell.angle_beta   90.00
_cell.angle_gamma   90.00
#
_symmetry.space_group_name_H-M   'P 1'
#
loop_
_entity.id
_entity.type
_entity.pdbx_description
1 polymer ?
#
loop_
_entity_poly.entity_id
_entity_poly.type
_entity_poly.pdbx_seq_one_letter_code
_entity_poly.pdbx_strand_id
1 'polypeptide(L)' 'MAITTFAAIYIGSYEVSLKIFELSGKKKIREIDHIRTRLELGRDTFHSGVIGSDLVDELCVILSDFVRIMQGYKAK' A
#
# COMPACT_ATOMS: atom_id res chain seq x y z
N MET A 1 -14.13 7.31 23.14
CA MET A 1 -14.48 7.04 21.74
C MET A 1 -13.45 6.13 21.11
N ALA A 2 -13.91 5.05 20.52
CA ALA A 2 -13.00 4.14 19.84
C ALA A 2 -12.63 4.69 18.47
N ILE A 3 -11.33 4.77 18.19
CA ILE A 3 -10.82 5.13 16.89
C ILE A 3 -10.21 3.88 16.28
N THR A 4 -10.67 3.53 15.08
CA THR A 4 -10.14 2.40 14.34
C THR A 4 -9.20 2.92 13.26
N THR A 5 -7.99 2.39 13.22
CA THR A 5 -7.03 2.71 12.17
C THR A 5 -7.00 1.55 11.18
N PHE A 6 -7.08 1.85 9.91
CA PHE A 6 -7.01 0.84 8.87
C PHE A 6 -6.17 1.35 7.70
N ALA A 7 -5.75 0.42 6.87
CA ALA A 7 -4.87 0.73 5.75
C ALA A 7 -5.46 0.19 4.47
N ALA A 8 -5.18 0.88 3.38
CA ALA A 8 -5.51 0.42 2.04
C ALA A 8 -4.24 0.43 1.20
N ILE A 9 -3.99 -0.66 0.50
CA ILE A 9 -2.86 -0.80 -0.39
C ILE A 9 -3.38 -0.83 -1.82
N TYR A 10 -2.82 0.04 -2.66
CA TYR A 10 -3.16 0.12 -4.07
C TYR A 10 -1.97 -0.35 -4.90
N ILE A 11 -2.21 -1.25 -5.82
CA ILE A 11 -1.19 -1.75 -6.73
C ILE A 11 -1.62 -1.36 -8.14
N GLY A 12 -0.91 -0.40 -8.71
CA GLY A 12 -1.15 0.05 -10.08
C GLY A 12 -0.02 -0.38 -11.01
N SER A 13 -0.13 -0.02 -12.27
CA SER A 13 0.88 -0.38 -13.27
C SER A 13 2.22 0.28 -13.06
N TYR A 14 2.24 1.44 -12.43
CA TYR A 14 3.45 2.23 -12.26
C TYR A 14 3.71 2.63 -10.81
N GLU A 15 2.81 2.28 -9.90
CA GLU A 15 2.87 2.79 -8.55
C GLU A 15 2.24 1.80 -7.59
N VAL A 16 2.86 1.66 -6.42
CA VAL A 16 2.29 0.96 -5.28
C VAL A 16 2.15 1.99 -4.17
N SER A 17 0.98 2.10 -3.57
CA SER A 17 0.75 3.09 -2.53
C SER A 17 0.07 2.49 -1.32
N LEU A 18 0.32 3.11 -0.18
CA LEU A 18 -0.30 2.78 1.10
C LEU A 18 -0.96 4.02 1.64
N LYS A 19 -2.23 3.91 1.99
CA LYS A 19 -2.96 4.98 2.67
C LYS A 19 -3.38 4.49 4.04
N ILE A 20 -3.18 5.32 5.04
CA ILE A 20 -3.60 5.04 6.40
C ILE A 20 -4.78 5.94 6.72
N PHE A 21 -5.84 5.35 7.19
CA PHE A 21 -7.09 6.04 7.51
C PHE A 21 -7.45 5.85 8.97
N GLU A 22 -8.16 6.83 9.47
CA GLU A 22 -8.70 6.81 10.82
C GLU A 22 -10.21 6.93 10.73
N LEU A 23 -10.91 5.99 11.36
CA LEU A 23 -12.37 6.00 11.44
C LEU A 23 -12.77 6.34 12.87
N SER A 24 -13.45 7.45 13.05
CA SER A 24 -13.94 7.86 14.35
C SER A 24 -15.36 7.33 14.60
N GLY A 25 -15.80 7.39 15.86
CA GLY A 25 -17.11 6.90 16.28
C GLY A 25 -18.30 7.58 15.61
N LYS A 26 -18.10 8.71 14.96
CA LYS A 26 -19.15 9.40 14.19
C LYS A 26 -19.11 9.06 12.71
N LYS A 27 -18.47 7.96 12.35
CA LYS A 27 -18.31 7.49 10.98
C LYS A 27 -17.58 8.46 10.08
N LYS A 28 -16.71 9.29 10.65
CA LYS A 28 -15.85 10.17 9.86
C LYS A 28 -14.58 9.41 9.52
N ILE A 29 -14.24 9.40 8.24
CA ILE A 29 -13.01 8.78 7.74
C ILE A 29 -12.03 9.90 7.41
N ARG A 30 -10.81 9.79 7.92
CA ARG A 30 -9.76 10.77 7.66
C ARG A 30 -8.51 10.05 7.21
N GLU A 31 -7.95 10.50 6.10
CA GLU A 31 -6.66 10.02 5.65
C GLU A 31 -5.57 10.69 6.48
N ILE A 32 -4.77 9.89 7.19
CA ILE A 32 -3.75 10.43 8.07
C ILE A 32 -2.33 10.24 7.51
N ASP A 33 -2.17 9.37 6.53
CA ASP A 33 -0.87 9.20 5.87
C ASP A 33 -1.06 8.59 4.48
N HIS A 34 -0.13 8.89 3.59
CA HIS A 34 -0.13 8.35 2.24
C HIS A 34 1.31 8.19 1.77
N ILE A 35 1.73 6.96 1.56
CA ILE A 35 3.06 6.62 1.09
C ILE A 35 2.93 6.09 -0.34
N ARG A 36 3.70 6.67 -1.26
CA ARG A 36 3.68 6.29 -2.66
C ARG A 36 5.06 5.81 -3.06
N THR A 37 5.11 4.68 -3.72
CA THR A 37 6.37 4.11 -4.22
C THR A 37 6.19 3.78 -5.69
N ARG A 38 7.06 4.33 -6.53
CA ARG A 38 7.01 4.06 -7.95
C ARG A 38 7.55 2.67 -8.23
N LEU A 39 6.78 1.87 -8.97
CA LEU A 39 7.17 0.54 -9.38
C LEU A 39 6.46 0.21 -10.69
N GLU A 40 7.23 0.00 -11.75
CA GLU A 40 6.70 -0.17 -13.10
C GLU A 40 6.28 -1.63 -13.38
N LEU A 41 5.23 -2.09 -12.70
CA LEU A 41 4.73 -3.45 -12.88
C LEU A 41 4.16 -3.67 -14.29
N GLY A 42 3.50 -2.66 -14.83
CA GLY A 42 2.87 -2.78 -16.15
C GLY A 42 3.87 -2.95 -17.28
N ARG A 43 5.11 -2.52 -17.09
CA ARG A 43 6.14 -2.61 -18.11
C ARG A 43 6.42 -4.06 -18.51
N ASP A 44 6.69 -4.92 -17.54
CA ASP A 44 6.93 -6.35 -17.80
C ASP A 44 5.68 -7.04 -18.33
N THR A 45 4.53 -6.69 -17.78
CA THR A 45 3.26 -7.28 -18.21
C THR A 45 2.97 -6.98 -19.68
N PHE A 46 3.28 -5.76 -20.13
CA PHE A 46 3.08 -5.37 -21.52
C PHE A 46 4.05 -6.07 -22.48
N HIS A 47 5.26 -6.35 -22.02
CA HIS A 47 6.27 -6.97 -22.89
C HIS A 47 6.22 -8.49 -22.90
N SER A 48 5.96 -9.13 -21.78
CA SER A 48 6.05 -10.59 -21.68
C SER A 48 4.77 -11.25 -21.19
N GLY A 49 3.79 -10.47 -20.76
CA GLY A 49 2.55 -11.00 -20.20
C GLY A 49 2.67 -11.50 -18.76
N VAL A 50 3.87 -11.44 -18.18
CA VAL A 50 4.10 -11.83 -16.79
C VAL A 50 4.99 -10.81 -16.11
N ILE A 51 4.90 -10.72 -14.79
CA ILE A 51 5.75 -9.86 -13.99
C ILE A 51 7.06 -10.59 -13.74
N GLY A 52 8.18 -9.95 -14.05
CA GLY A 52 9.50 -10.53 -13.82
C GLY A 52 9.82 -10.72 -12.35
N SER A 53 10.72 -11.66 -12.05
CA SER A 53 11.09 -11.96 -10.67
C SER A 53 11.70 -10.76 -9.94
N ASP A 54 12.45 -9.91 -10.63
CA ASP A 54 13.04 -8.72 -10.04
C ASP A 54 11.97 -7.76 -9.53
N LEU A 55 10.90 -7.56 -10.30
CA LEU A 55 9.79 -6.71 -9.88
C LEU A 55 8.99 -7.33 -8.75
N VAL A 56 8.84 -8.66 -8.77
CA VAL A 56 8.17 -9.36 -7.67
C VAL A 56 8.96 -9.18 -6.38
N ASP A 57 10.29 -9.29 -6.44
CA ASP A 57 11.14 -9.10 -5.27
C ASP A 57 11.03 -7.67 -4.74
N GLU A 58 11.06 -6.68 -5.63
CA GLU A 58 10.88 -5.27 -5.23
C GLU A 58 9.52 -5.05 -4.60
N LEU A 59 8.48 -5.62 -5.17
CA LEU A 59 7.12 -5.52 -4.62
C LEU A 59 7.06 -6.13 -3.23
N CYS A 60 7.68 -7.28 -3.01
CA CYS A 60 7.71 -7.92 -1.70
C CYS A 60 8.40 -7.04 -0.65
N VAL A 61 9.50 -6.38 -1.03
CA VAL A 61 10.19 -5.45 -0.12
C VAL A 61 9.30 -4.27 0.22
N ILE A 62 8.64 -3.69 -0.78
CA ILE A 62 7.72 -2.57 -0.57
C ILE A 62 6.57 -2.97 0.35
N LEU A 63 5.96 -4.12 0.11
CA LEU A 63 4.86 -4.61 0.93
C LEU A 63 5.31 -4.90 2.36
N SER A 64 6.52 -5.42 2.54
CA SER A 64 7.09 -5.63 3.87
C SER A 64 7.26 -4.31 4.62
N ASP A 65 7.73 -3.27 3.92
CA ASP A 65 7.86 -1.94 4.51
C ASP A 65 6.49 -1.37 4.86
N PHE A 66 5.49 -1.58 4.00
CA PHE A 66 4.12 -1.13 4.27
C PHE A 66 3.55 -1.82 5.52
N VAL A 67 3.79 -3.12 5.66
CA VAL A 67 3.35 -3.86 6.86
C VAL A 67 3.97 -3.26 8.12
N ARG A 68 5.26 -2.93 8.05
CA ARG A 68 5.94 -2.31 9.18
C ARG A 68 5.34 -0.96 9.55
N ILE A 69 5.03 -0.14 8.53
CA ILE A 69 4.37 1.15 8.73
C ILE A 69 2.98 0.94 9.33
N MET A 70 2.22 -0.02 8.80
CA MET A 70 0.89 -0.34 9.32
C MET A 70 0.94 -0.76 10.79
N GLN A 71 1.95 -1.53 11.17
CA GLN A 71 2.13 -1.95 12.56
C GLN A 71 2.41 -0.75 13.46
N GLY A 72 3.17 0.23 12.98
CA GLY A 72 3.43 1.46 13.72
C GLY A 72 2.15 2.26 14.00
N TYR A 73 1.18 2.20 13.11
CA TYR A 73 -0.13 2.82 13.30
C TYR A 73 -1.14 1.91 13.98
N LYS A 74 -0.77 0.66 14.25
CA LYS A 74 -1.68 -0.37 14.76
C LYS A 74 -2.90 -0.56 13.85
N ALA A 75 -2.67 -0.48 12.55
CA ALA A 75 -3.72 -0.66 11.56
C ALA A 75 -4.18 -2.12 11.52
N LYS A 76 -5.46 -2.28 11.24
CA LYS A 76 -6.06 -3.62 11.13
C LYS A 76 -6.23 -4.05 9.68
#